data_eee51458ae8d54240b8da10ae5f6ad8d
#
_entry.id   eee51458ae8d54240b8da10ae5f6ad8d
#
_cell.length_a   1.000
_cell.length_b   1.000
_cell.length_c   1.000
_cell.angle_alpha   90.00
_cell.angle_beta   90.00
_cell.angle_gamma   90.00
#
_symmetry.space_group_name_H-M   'P 1'
#
loop_
_entity.id
_entity.type
_entity.pdbx_description
1 polymer ?
#
loop_
_entity_poly.entity_id
_entity_poly.type
_entity_poly.pdbx_seq_one_letter_code
_entity_poly.pdbx_strand_id
1 'polypeptide(L)'
;MARVDVIRVKGGARLAGDVMVGGAKNSALKLMAVALLAEGRSVVANVPRITDIAIMAEVLRRLGCDVTLDGTEAVIDVPAEPGSEADYDLVRRLRASICVLGPLLARRGYVRVALPGGDMIGSRGLDMHVSGLARMGAEISGEHGFVIASAPGGLRGAKIWLDFPSVGATENILMAAVLAKGVTEIDNAAREPEIVDICEMLNAMGARIEGAGTSTLVIEGVPGPLKPVRHTTVGDRIVGGTWAYAAVMTRGDVTVQGVRPEFLDIALDKLATAGATIEPGENSFRVRTSERPRGVDIVTLPYPGFATDLLPMALGLASVAEGSSLITENIFDGRFMFVNEMVRLGADIRTDGHHAVVNGRDRLSGAPVRATDIRAGAGLVIAGLCADGVTEVGEVHHIDRGYPDFVADLARLGVEVERTDVPEPTFDF
;
A
#
# COMPACT_ATOMS: atom_id res chain seq x y z
N MET A 1 27.96 -21.73 -4.97
CA MET A 1 27.77 -20.43 -4.32
C MET A 1 26.31 -20.05 -4.47
N ALA A 2 25.64 -19.70 -3.38
CA ALA A 2 24.29 -19.16 -3.44
C ALA A 2 24.33 -17.86 -4.26
N ARG A 3 23.27 -17.56 -4.98
CA ARG A 3 23.14 -16.34 -5.78
C ARG A 3 22.02 -15.49 -5.18
N VAL A 4 22.20 -14.19 -5.19
CA VAL A 4 21.25 -13.21 -4.67
C VAL A 4 20.75 -12.37 -5.83
N ASP A 5 19.43 -12.25 -5.93
CA ASP A 5 18.76 -11.44 -6.92
C ASP A 5 18.89 -9.94 -6.58
N VAL A 6 19.37 -9.14 -7.53
CA VAL A 6 19.58 -7.70 -7.37
C VAL A 6 19.05 -6.93 -8.57
N ILE A 7 18.65 -5.69 -8.34
CA ILE A 7 18.41 -4.69 -9.39
C ILE A 7 19.65 -3.79 -9.46
N ARG A 8 20.26 -3.74 -10.66
CA ARG A 8 21.38 -2.85 -10.97
C ARG A 8 20.86 -1.69 -11.81
N VAL A 9 21.17 -0.48 -11.39
CA VAL A 9 20.76 0.72 -12.10
C VAL A 9 21.96 1.63 -12.29
N LYS A 10 22.11 2.14 -13.51
CA LYS A 10 23.13 3.13 -13.85
C LYS A 10 22.57 4.53 -13.68
N GLY A 11 23.27 5.35 -12.93
CA GLY A 11 22.84 6.71 -12.66
C GLY A 11 23.06 7.67 -13.84
N GLY A 12 22.45 8.85 -13.74
CA GLY A 12 22.57 9.92 -14.71
C GLY A 12 21.50 9.92 -15.82
N ALA A 13 20.60 8.94 -15.85
CA ALA A 13 19.47 8.92 -16.79
C ALA A 13 18.42 9.98 -16.41
N ARG A 14 17.76 10.54 -17.42
CA ARG A 14 16.54 11.34 -17.28
C ARG A 14 15.36 10.50 -17.73
N LEU A 15 14.39 10.31 -16.85
CA LEU A 15 13.18 9.58 -17.22
C LEU A 15 12.37 10.36 -18.26
N ALA A 16 11.95 9.71 -19.33
CA ALA A 16 11.10 10.32 -20.35
C ALA A 16 10.14 9.29 -20.95
N GLY A 17 8.87 9.67 -21.12
CA GLY A 17 7.85 8.84 -21.76
C GLY A 17 6.62 8.65 -20.89
N ASP A 18 5.88 7.59 -21.21
CA ASP A 18 4.62 7.27 -20.55
C ASP A 18 4.75 6.02 -19.70
N VAL A 19 4.12 6.02 -18.55
CA VAL A 19 4.00 4.84 -17.68
C VAL A 19 2.54 4.60 -17.32
N MET A 20 2.11 3.32 -17.40
CA MET A 20 0.77 2.92 -17.04
C MET A 20 0.77 2.38 -15.60
N VAL A 21 -0.07 2.95 -14.77
CA VAL A 21 -0.31 2.50 -13.39
C VAL A 21 -1.47 1.53 -13.38
N GLY A 22 -1.25 0.36 -12.82
CA GLY A 22 -2.28 -0.65 -12.57
C GLY A 22 -3.13 -0.34 -11.33
N GLY A 23 -3.98 -1.30 -10.97
CA GLY A 23 -4.84 -1.17 -9.80
C GLY A 23 -4.07 -1.11 -8.49
N ALA A 24 -4.66 -0.39 -7.53
CA ALA A 24 -4.06 -0.17 -6.23
C ALA A 24 -3.92 -1.47 -5.43
N LYS A 25 -2.67 -1.81 -5.07
CA LYS A 25 -2.38 -2.94 -4.18
C LYS A 25 -3.23 -2.89 -2.92
N ASN A 26 -3.24 -1.71 -2.27
CA ASN A 26 -3.93 -1.53 -0.99
C ASN A 26 -5.46 -1.60 -1.12
N SER A 27 -6.03 -1.44 -2.30
CA SER A 27 -7.43 -1.70 -2.57
C SER A 27 -7.67 -3.15 -2.97
N ALA A 28 -6.99 -3.66 -3.98
CA ALA A 28 -7.21 -4.99 -4.55
C ALA A 28 -7.22 -6.11 -3.50
N LEU A 29 -6.28 -6.08 -2.54
CA LEU A 29 -6.22 -7.06 -1.45
C LEU A 29 -7.50 -7.09 -0.60
N LYS A 30 -8.12 -5.93 -0.38
CA LYS A 30 -9.34 -5.82 0.42
C LYS A 30 -10.58 -6.13 -0.39
N LEU A 31 -10.62 -5.72 -1.68
CA LEU A 31 -11.69 -6.11 -2.59
C LEU A 31 -11.76 -7.64 -2.74
N MET A 32 -10.62 -8.33 -2.74
CA MET A 32 -10.58 -9.80 -2.69
C MET A 32 -11.18 -10.35 -1.39
N ALA A 33 -10.93 -9.69 -0.24
CA ALA A 33 -11.56 -10.08 1.04
C ALA A 33 -13.06 -9.73 1.09
N VAL A 34 -13.48 -8.62 0.48
CA VAL A 34 -14.89 -8.23 0.33
C VAL A 34 -15.70 -9.32 -0.36
N ALA A 35 -15.12 -10.03 -1.33
CA ALA A 35 -15.78 -11.14 -2.01
C ALA A 35 -16.31 -12.22 -1.03
N LEU A 36 -15.64 -12.42 0.14
CA LEU A 36 -16.09 -13.35 1.19
C LEU A 36 -17.49 -13.03 1.74
N LEU A 37 -17.99 -11.81 1.55
CA LEU A 37 -19.34 -11.39 2.01
C LEU A 37 -20.46 -11.88 1.10
N ALA A 38 -20.15 -12.42 -0.07
CA ALA A 38 -21.12 -13.01 -1.01
C ALA A 38 -20.90 -14.52 -1.13
N GLU A 39 -21.93 -15.24 -1.56
CA GLU A 39 -21.82 -16.61 -2.06
C GLU A 39 -21.75 -16.58 -3.58
N GLY A 40 -20.87 -17.39 -4.19
CA GLY A 40 -20.70 -17.49 -5.63
C GLY A 40 -19.57 -16.61 -6.16
N ARG A 41 -19.61 -16.32 -7.46
CA ARG A 41 -18.50 -15.78 -8.24
C ARG A 41 -18.47 -14.28 -8.31
N SER A 42 -17.48 -13.67 -7.67
CA SER A 42 -17.10 -12.26 -7.86
C SER A 42 -15.83 -12.14 -8.73
N VAL A 43 -15.71 -11.03 -9.44
CA VAL A 43 -14.53 -10.73 -10.26
C VAL A 43 -13.98 -9.36 -9.84
N VAL A 44 -12.74 -9.34 -9.39
CA VAL A 44 -12.00 -8.10 -9.13
C VAL A 44 -11.06 -7.88 -10.32
N ALA A 45 -11.35 -6.86 -11.11
CA ALA A 45 -10.56 -6.46 -12.28
C ALA A 45 -9.51 -5.40 -11.92
N ASN A 46 -8.54 -5.18 -12.80
CA ASN A 46 -7.41 -4.28 -12.61
C ASN A 46 -6.62 -4.61 -11.33
N VAL A 47 -6.37 -5.89 -11.09
CA VAL A 47 -5.56 -6.36 -9.96
C VAL A 47 -4.08 -6.34 -10.38
N PRO A 48 -3.16 -5.76 -9.56
CA PRO A 48 -1.75 -5.73 -9.92
C PRO A 48 -1.11 -7.13 -9.84
N ARG A 49 -0.19 -7.42 -10.75
CA ARG A 49 0.56 -8.70 -10.77
C ARG A 49 1.74 -8.65 -9.81
N ILE A 50 1.47 -8.75 -8.52
CA ILE A 50 2.44 -8.68 -7.43
C ILE A 50 2.34 -9.88 -6.49
N THR A 51 3.39 -10.16 -5.76
CA THR A 51 3.47 -11.31 -4.83
C THR A 51 2.36 -11.27 -3.77
N ASP A 52 2.02 -10.10 -3.25
CA ASP A 52 1.00 -9.95 -2.20
C ASP A 52 -0.40 -10.39 -2.68
N ILE A 53 -0.72 -10.21 -3.96
CA ILE A 53 -1.97 -10.70 -4.55
C ILE A 53 -1.99 -12.24 -4.62
N ALA A 54 -0.87 -12.86 -5.00
CA ALA A 54 -0.76 -14.31 -5.02
C ALA A 54 -0.91 -14.91 -3.61
N ILE A 55 -0.33 -14.27 -2.59
CA ILE A 55 -0.48 -14.69 -1.19
C ILE A 55 -1.95 -14.57 -0.75
N MET A 56 -2.63 -13.46 -1.07
CA MET A 56 -4.04 -13.27 -0.72
C MET A 56 -4.94 -14.30 -1.41
N ALA A 57 -4.68 -14.60 -2.68
CA ALA A 57 -5.40 -15.66 -3.39
C ALA A 57 -5.25 -17.01 -2.69
N GLU A 58 -4.04 -17.32 -2.18
CA GLU A 58 -3.82 -18.56 -1.44
C GLU A 58 -4.50 -18.56 -0.07
N VAL A 59 -4.55 -17.42 0.63
CA VAL A 59 -5.35 -17.28 1.86
C VAL A 59 -6.81 -17.61 1.59
N LEU A 60 -7.40 -17.08 0.53
CA LEU A 60 -8.79 -17.34 0.15
C LEU A 60 -9.02 -18.80 -0.25
N ARG A 61 -8.07 -19.43 -0.98
CA ARG A 61 -8.16 -20.86 -1.32
C ARG A 61 -8.18 -21.75 -0.07
N ARG A 62 -7.35 -21.45 0.92
CA ARG A 62 -7.37 -22.19 2.19
C ARG A 62 -8.64 -21.96 3.01
N LEU A 63 -9.34 -20.85 2.78
CA LEU A 63 -10.68 -20.60 3.30
C LEU A 63 -11.79 -21.34 2.50
N GLY A 64 -11.42 -22.15 1.52
CA GLY A 64 -12.33 -22.96 0.71
C GLY A 64 -12.88 -22.27 -0.53
N CYS A 65 -12.38 -21.09 -0.88
CA CYS A 65 -12.75 -20.43 -2.14
C CYS A 65 -12.00 -21.05 -3.33
N ASP A 66 -12.64 -21.04 -4.51
CA ASP A 66 -11.91 -21.24 -5.76
C ASP A 66 -11.44 -19.87 -6.27
N VAL A 67 -10.14 -19.71 -6.46
CA VAL A 67 -9.53 -18.45 -6.88
C VAL A 67 -8.65 -18.65 -8.09
N THR A 68 -8.98 -17.98 -9.17
CA THR A 68 -8.18 -17.91 -10.39
C THR A 68 -7.64 -16.50 -10.59
N LEU A 69 -6.33 -16.38 -10.82
CA LEU A 69 -5.68 -15.13 -11.23
C LEU A 69 -5.40 -15.24 -12.74
N ASP A 70 -6.05 -14.40 -13.53
CA ASP A 70 -5.88 -14.36 -14.99
C ASP A 70 -5.57 -12.92 -15.44
N GLY A 71 -4.34 -12.71 -15.91
CA GLY A 71 -3.86 -11.39 -16.28
C GLY A 71 -3.93 -10.40 -15.12
N THR A 72 -4.85 -9.45 -15.21
CA THR A 72 -5.13 -8.44 -14.19
C THR A 72 -6.50 -8.65 -13.53
N GLU A 73 -7.02 -9.87 -13.54
CA GLU A 73 -8.29 -10.23 -12.91
C GLU A 73 -8.10 -11.29 -11.84
N ALA A 74 -8.80 -11.14 -10.73
CA ALA A 74 -8.99 -12.17 -9.71
C ALA A 74 -10.45 -12.63 -9.75
N VAL A 75 -10.67 -13.86 -10.18
CA VAL A 75 -11.98 -14.52 -10.16
C VAL A 75 -12.06 -15.33 -8.88
N ILE A 76 -13.04 -15.01 -8.02
CA ILE A 76 -13.18 -15.60 -6.68
C ILE A 76 -14.57 -16.20 -6.56
N ASP A 77 -14.62 -17.52 -6.44
CA ASP A 77 -15.86 -18.28 -6.23
C ASP A 77 -15.91 -18.70 -4.75
N VAL A 78 -16.84 -18.10 -4.00
CA VAL A 78 -16.95 -18.26 -2.55
C VAL A 78 -18.03 -19.27 -2.24
N PRO A 79 -17.75 -20.34 -1.45
CA PRO A 79 -18.76 -21.31 -1.04
C PRO A 79 -19.79 -20.70 -0.09
N ALA A 80 -20.95 -21.37 0.06
CA ALA A 80 -21.98 -21.01 1.02
C ALA A 80 -21.42 -20.87 2.44
N GLU A 81 -20.48 -21.73 2.79
CA GLU A 81 -19.79 -21.76 4.09
C GLU A 81 -18.28 -21.71 3.92
N PRO A 82 -17.67 -20.53 3.78
CA PRO A 82 -16.22 -20.41 3.78
C PRO A 82 -15.63 -20.83 5.12
N GLY A 83 -14.36 -21.28 5.11
CA GLY A 83 -13.62 -21.58 6.34
C GLY A 83 -13.54 -20.38 7.27
N SER A 84 -13.29 -20.64 8.54
CA SER A 84 -13.22 -19.61 9.59
C SER A 84 -11.82 -19.47 10.22
N GLU A 85 -10.82 -20.16 9.68
CA GLU A 85 -9.44 -20.10 10.16
C GLU A 85 -8.49 -19.67 9.04
N ALA A 86 -7.79 -18.54 9.24
CA ALA A 86 -6.74 -18.08 8.35
C ALA A 86 -5.37 -18.47 8.90
N ASP A 87 -4.65 -19.24 8.11
CA ASP A 87 -3.44 -19.99 8.45
C ASP A 87 -2.23 -19.10 8.80
N TYR A 88 -1.48 -19.53 9.81
CA TYR A 88 -0.35 -18.81 10.38
C TYR A 88 0.77 -18.49 9.36
N ASP A 89 1.11 -19.46 8.50
CA ASP A 89 2.26 -19.32 7.59
C ASP A 89 2.04 -18.28 6.48
N LEU A 90 0.80 -18.12 6.01
CA LEU A 90 0.45 -17.12 5.01
C LEU A 90 0.21 -15.74 5.62
N VAL A 91 -0.51 -15.69 6.75
CA VAL A 91 -0.85 -14.41 7.41
C VAL A 91 0.40 -13.67 7.89
N ARG A 92 1.43 -14.36 8.33
CA ARG A 92 2.72 -13.75 8.70
C ARG A 92 3.42 -13.06 7.53
N ARG A 93 3.19 -13.50 6.30
CA ARG A 93 3.84 -12.96 5.10
C ARG A 93 3.15 -11.72 4.54
N LEU A 94 1.87 -11.54 4.88
CA LEU A 94 1.04 -10.47 4.34
C LEU A 94 0.19 -9.83 5.44
N ARG A 95 0.52 -8.60 5.83
CA ARG A 95 -0.27 -7.89 6.86
C ARG A 95 -1.74 -7.70 6.47
N ALA A 96 -2.01 -7.43 5.19
CA ALA A 96 -3.37 -7.23 4.70
C ALA A 96 -4.28 -8.44 4.87
N SER A 97 -3.75 -9.63 5.14
CA SER A 97 -4.55 -10.83 5.41
C SER A 97 -5.46 -10.71 6.63
N ILE A 98 -5.17 -9.78 7.56
CA ILE A 98 -6.07 -9.47 8.68
C ILE A 98 -7.45 -8.95 8.21
N CYS A 99 -7.56 -8.46 6.98
CA CYS A 99 -8.84 -7.94 6.46
C CYS A 99 -9.91 -9.02 6.24
N VAL A 100 -9.56 -10.32 6.30
CA VAL A 100 -10.55 -11.40 6.30
C VAL A 100 -11.32 -11.52 7.62
N LEU A 101 -10.81 -10.90 8.70
CA LEU A 101 -11.41 -10.95 10.04
C LEU A 101 -12.86 -10.45 10.04
N GLY A 102 -13.09 -9.25 9.52
CA GLY A 102 -14.42 -8.62 9.47
C GLY A 102 -15.44 -9.45 8.68
N PRO A 103 -15.16 -9.76 7.39
CA PRO A 103 -16.06 -10.55 6.55
C PRO A 103 -16.39 -11.94 7.13
N LEU A 104 -15.40 -12.66 7.62
CA LEU A 104 -15.61 -14.01 8.17
C LEU A 104 -16.40 -13.96 9.48
N LEU A 105 -16.10 -13.00 10.37
CA LEU A 105 -16.88 -12.83 11.59
C LEU A 105 -18.36 -12.52 11.29
N ALA A 106 -18.62 -11.64 10.32
CA ALA A 106 -19.97 -11.29 9.91
C ALA A 106 -20.74 -12.48 9.30
N ARG A 107 -20.08 -13.32 8.49
CA ARG A 107 -20.71 -14.46 7.82
C ARG A 107 -20.80 -15.72 8.66
N ARG A 108 -19.75 -16.00 9.45
CA ARG A 108 -19.61 -17.27 10.18
C ARG A 108 -19.93 -17.17 11.66
N GLY A 109 -20.00 -15.96 12.21
CA GLY A 109 -20.13 -15.74 13.66
C GLY A 109 -18.92 -16.18 14.48
N TYR A 110 -17.89 -16.71 13.85
CA TYR A 110 -16.63 -17.14 14.45
C TYR A 110 -15.49 -17.04 13.44
N VAL A 111 -14.33 -16.59 13.90
CA VAL A 111 -13.13 -16.53 13.07
C VAL A 111 -11.86 -16.62 13.92
N ARG A 112 -10.85 -17.28 13.38
CA ARG A 112 -9.50 -17.38 13.96
C ARG A 112 -8.48 -16.96 12.90
N VAL A 113 -7.80 -15.84 13.13
CA VAL A 113 -6.82 -15.26 12.19
C VAL A 113 -5.49 -15.13 12.92
N ALA A 114 -4.41 -15.63 12.33
CA ALA A 114 -3.08 -15.43 12.90
C ALA A 114 -2.72 -13.94 13.00
N LEU A 115 -1.90 -13.54 13.97
CA LEU A 115 -1.38 -12.19 14.06
C LEU A 115 -0.57 -11.86 12.81
N PRO A 116 -0.91 -10.76 12.11
CA PRO A 116 -0.30 -10.45 10.84
C PRO A 116 1.16 -9.99 10.98
N GLY A 117 2.00 -10.47 10.06
CA GLY A 117 3.35 -9.95 9.85
C GLY A 117 3.38 -8.77 8.88
N GLY A 118 4.36 -8.75 7.99
CA GLY A 118 4.56 -7.73 6.96
C GLY A 118 5.79 -6.86 7.20
N ASP A 119 5.90 -5.73 6.49
CA ASP A 119 7.08 -4.88 6.54
C ASP A 119 7.34 -4.32 7.94
N MET A 120 8.62 -4.23 8.30
CA MET A 120 9.10 -3.69 9.57
C MET A 120 9.23 -2.16 9.50
N ILE A 121 8.09 -1.47 9.46
CA ILE A 121 8.02 0.00 9.36
C ILE A 121 7.53 0.67 10.66
N GLY A 122 7.43 -0.09 11.74
CA GLY A 122 7.00 0.38 13.06
C GLY A 122 5.83 -0.42 13.63
N SER A 123 5.41 -0.01 14.82
CA SER A 123 4.29 -0.64 15.53
C SER A 123 2.97 -0.41 14.81
N ARG A 124 2.20 -1.48 14.61
CA ARG A 124 0.89 -1.44 13.96
C ARG A 124 -0.08 -2.36 14.73
N GLY A 125 -0.58 -1.87 15.86
CA GLY A 125 -1.52 -2.60 16.72
C GLY A 125 -2.82 -2.97 16.02
N LEU A 126 -3.56 -3.87 16.63
CA LEU A 126 -4.92 -4.28 16.23
C LEU A 126 -5.98 -3.78 17.22
N ASP A 127 -5.60 -2.92 18.14
CA ASP A 127 -6.43 -2.38 19.21
C ASP A 127 -7.73 -1.74 18.70
N MET A 128 -7.65 -0.90 17.66
CA MET A 128 -8.83 -0.28 17.04
C MET A 128 -9.72 -1.30 16.31
N HIS A 129 -9.14 -2.33 15.65
CA HIS A 129 -9.93 -3.42 15.05
C HIS A 129 -10.71 -4.16 16.14
N VAL A 130 -10.02 -4.55 17.21
CA VAL A 130 -10.60 -5.30 18.34
C VAL A 130 -11.66 -4.47 19.05
N SER A 131 -11.35 -3.22 19.40
CA SER A 131 -12.29 -2.31 20.07
C SER A 131 -13.56 -2.07 19.24
N GLY A 132 -13.42 -1.82 17.94
CA GLY A 132 -14.56 -1.59 17.06
C GLY A 132 -15.47 -2.82 16.95
N LEU A 133 -14.90 -4.00 16.70
CA LEU A 133 -15.68 -5.23 16.61
C LEU A 133 -16.29 -5.64 17.96
N ALA A 134 -15.61 -5.40 19.06
CA ALA A 134 -16.16 -5.64 20.40
C ALA A 134 -17.38 -4.75 20.69
N ARG A 135 -17.37 -3.47 20.26
CA ARG A 135 -18.56 -2.58 20.35
C ARG A 135 -19.73 -3.11 19.54
N MET A 136 -19.49 -3.86 18.48
CA MET A 136 -20.52 -4.53 17.68
C MET A 136 -21.01 -5.84 18.30
N GLY A 137 -20.51 -6.22 19.49
CA GLY A 137 -20.91 -7.40 20.24
C GLY A 137 -20.06 -8.65 19.99
N ALA A 138 -18.88 -8.50 19.37
CA ALA A 138 -17.94 -9.60 19.26
C ALA A 138 -17.19 -9.83 20.59
N GLU A 139 -17.00 -11.09 20.94
CA GLU A 139 -16.07 -11.53 21.98
C GLU A 139 -14.73 -11.83 21.31
N ILE A 140 -13.65 -11.15 21.75
CA ILE A 140 -12.34 -11.25 21.10
C ILE A 140 -11.28 -11.62 22.13
N SER A 141 -10.48 -12.62 21.81
CA SER A 141 -9.30 -13.03 22.59
C SER A 141 -8.06 -13.15 21.69
N GLY A 142 -6.88 -13.12 22.33
CA GLY A 142 -5.60 -13.36 21.67
C GLY A 142 -4.95 -14.60 22.31
N GLU A 143 -4.78 -15.68 21.55
CA GLU A 143 -4.20 -16.93 22.03
C GLU A 143 -3.26 -17.55 20.99
N HIS A 144 -2.11 -18.03 21.44
CA HIS A 144 -1.13 -18.77 20.59
C HIS A 144 -0.75 -18.05 19.29
N GLY A 145 -0.69 -16.70 19.30
CA GLY A 145 -0.37 -15.92 18.11
C GLY A 145 -1.55 -15.72 17.13
N PHE A 146 -2.78 -15.96 17.59
CA PHE A 146 -4.01 -15.71 16.83
C PHE A 146 -4.90 -14.67 17.51
N VAL A 147 -5.65 -13.95 16.70
CA VAL A 147 -6.86 -13.23 17.09
C VAL A 147 -8.03 -14.18 16.88
N ILE A 148 -8.81 -14.41 17.91
CA ILE A 148 -10.01 -15.24 17.89
C ILE A 148 -11.18 -14.32 18.18
N ALA A 149 -12.15 -14.29 17.29
CA ALA A 149 -13.35 -13.48 17.47
C ALA A 149 -14.60 -14.34 17.29
N SER A 150 -15.58 -14.16 18.17
CA SER A 150 -16.89 -14.83 18.11
C SER A 150 -18.04 -13.85 18.32
N ALA A 151 -19.14 -14.08 17.60
CA ALA A 151 -20.38 -13.33 17.73
C ALA A 151 -21.57 -14.28 17.56
N PRO A 152 -21.81 -15.20 18.53
CA PRO A 152 -22.83 -16.25 18.37
C PRO A 152 -24.25 -15.70 18.22
N GLY A 153 -24.54 -14.48 18.69
CA GLY A 153 -25.81 -13.76 18.48
C GLY A 153 -25.85 -12.94 17.19
N GLY A 154 -24.80 -12.97 16.37
CA GLY A 154 -24.55 -12.07 15.26
C GLY A 154 -24.12 -10.68 15.73
N LEU A 155 -23.46 -9.96 14.83
CA LEU A 155 -23.03 -8.58 15.08
C LEU A 155 -24.23 -7.62 15.11
N ARG A 156 -24.07 -6.52 15.86
CA ARG A 156 -25.08 -5.45 15.98
C ARG A 156 -24.46 -4.12 15.62
N GLY A 157 -25.25 -3.26 15.04
CA GLY A 157 -24.88 -1.88 14.76
C GLY A 157 -24.44 -1.15 16.03
N ALA A 158 -23.42 -0.33 15.91
CA ALA A 158 -22.84 0.42 17.01
C ALA A 158 -22.28 1.76 16.55
N LYS A 159 -22.16 2.71 17.49
CA LYS A 159 -21.42 3.93 17.26
C LYS A 159 -19.97 3.71 17.69
N ILE A 160 -19.05 3.89 16.74
CA ILE A 160 -17.61 3.58 16.87
C ILE A 160 -16.80 4.83 16.57
N TRP A 161 -15.92 5.20 17.50
CA TRP A 161 -14.95 6.28 17.33
C TRP A 161 -13.58 5.67 17.19
N LEU A 162 -12.84 6.05 16.16
CA LEU A 162 -11.45 5.65 15.99
C LEU A 162 -10.56 6.77 16.54
N ASP A 163 -9.63 6.42 17.43
CA ASP A 163 -8.68 7.39 17.99
C ASP A 163 -7.75 7.97 16.93
N PHE A 164 -7.55 7.20 15.87
CA PHE A 164 -6.78 7.56 14.69
C PHE A 164 -7.52 7.04 13.43
N PRO A 165 -7.53 7.77 12.29
CA PRO A 165 -8.19 7.28 11.07
C PRO A 165 -7.40 6.11 10.44
N SER A 166 -7.46 4.97 11.13
CA SER A 166 -6.80 3.74 10.72
C SER A 166 -7.49 3.13 9.52
N VAL A 167 -6.77 2.97 8.41
CA VAL A 167 -7.26 2.31 7.19
C VAL A 167 -7.71 0.89 7.51
N GLY A 168 -6.84 0.09 8.14
CA GLY A 168 -7.14 -1.32 8.43
C GLY A 168 -8.33 -1.51 9.38
N ALA A 169 -8.45 -0.69 10.44
CA ALA A 169 -9.58 -0.77 11.35
C ALA A 169 -10.88 -0.36 10.65
N THR A 170 -10.87 0.74 9.89
CA THR A 170 -12.01 1.18 9.09
C THR A 170 -12.50 0.07 8.17
N GLU A 171 -11.60 -0.56 7.40
CA GLU A 171 -11.92 -1.65 6.48
C GLU A 171 -12.58 -2.85 7.16
N ASN A 172 -11.97 -3.35 8.25
CA ASN A 172 -12.49 -4.52 8.96
C ASN A 172 -13.85 -4.25 9.60
N ILE A 173 -14.00 -3.10 10.26
CA ILE A 173 -15.27 -2.72 10.91
C ILE A 173 -16.37 -2.51 9.85
N LEU A 174 -16.04 -1.82 8.76
CA LEU A 174 -16.94 -1.60 7.62
C LEU A 174 -17.45 -2.93 7.05
N MET A 175 -16.53 -3.86 6.73
CA MET A 175 -16.88 -5.17 6.19
C MET A 175 -17.68 -6.03 7.16
N ALA A 176 -17.46 -5.88 8.46
CA ALA A 176 -18.27 -6.56 9.48
C ALA A 176 -19.67 -5.94 9.61
N ALA A 177 -19.77 -4.62 9.48
CA ALA A 177 -21.00 -3.86 9.70
C ALA A 177 -22.07 -4.11 8.63
N VAL A 178 -21.69 -4.44 7.39
CA VAL A 178 -22.66 -4.61 6.29
C VAL A 178 -23.67 -5.74 6.51
N LEU A 179 -23.35 -6.71 7.37
CA LEU A 179 -24.26 -7.81 7.76
C LEU A 179 -24.71 -7.72 9.22
N ALA A 180 -24.35 -6.68 9.95
CA ALA A 180 -24.74 -6.48 11.35
C ALA A 180 -26.23 -6.08 11.47
N LYS A 181 -26.87 -6.38 12.58
CA LYS A 181 -28.26 -5.98 12.83
C LYS A 181 -28.33 -4.51 13.26
N GLY A 182 -28.94 -3.64 12.45
CA GLY A 182 -29.09 -2.22 12.74
C GLY A 182 -28.08 -1.35 12.01
N VAL A 183 -27.79 -0.17 12.55
CA VAL A 183 -26.94 0.85 11.92
C VAL A 183 -25.62 0.94 12.68
N THR A 184 -24.51 0.94 11.94
CA THR A 184 -23.18 1.23 12.44
C THR A 184 -22.73 2.60 11.96
N GLU A 185 -22.23 3.44 12.85
CA GLU A 185 -21.61 4.71 12.54
C GLU A 185 -20.14 4.64 12.93
N ILE A 186 -19.25 4.90 11.98
CA ILE A 186 -17.81 4.93 12.23
C ILE A 186 -17.34 6.39 12.09
N ASP A 187 -17.02 7.01 13.22
CA ASP A 187 -16.47 8.36 13.27
C ASP A 187 -14.95 8.33 13.27
N ASN A 188 -14.34 9.36 12.71
CA ASN A 188 -12.91 9.45 12.41
C ASN A 188 -12.42 8.29 11.54
N ALA A 189 -13.26 7.85 10.60
CA ALA A 189 -12.94 6.83 9.61
C ALA A 189 -11.82 7.30 8.66
N ALA A 190 -11.05 6.35 8.14
CA ALA A 190 -10.11 6.60 7.05
C ALA A 190 -10.86 7.04 5.77
N ARG A 191 -10.23 7.93 4.99
CA ARG A 191 -10.87 8.60 3.84
C ARG A 191 -10.16 8.32 2.52
N GLU A 192 -9.17 7.45 2.54
CA GLU A 192 -8.36 7.08 1.38
C GLU A 192 -9.25 6.65 0.20
N PRO A 193 -8.85 6.93 -1.05
CA PRO A 193 -9.55 6.45 -2.25
C PRO A 193 -9.83 4.95 -2.22
N GLU A 194 -8.95 4.17 -1.59
CA GLU A 194 -9.09 2.73 -1.40
C GLU A 194 -10.29 2.37 -0.48
N ILE A 195 -10.63 3.24 0.48
CA ILE A 195 -11.85 3.07 1.31
C ILE A 195 -13.10 3.35 0.48
N VAL A 196 -13.06 4.38 -0.37
CA VAL A 196 -14.17 4.68 -1.29
C VAL A 196 -14.40 3.51 -2.24
N ASP A 197 -13.35 2.94 -2.80
CA ASP A 197 -13.37 1.79 -3.71
C ASP A 197 -14.03 0.56 -3.05
N ILE A 198 -13.70 0.28 -1.77
CA ILE A 198 -14.37 -0.78 -0.98
C ILE A 198 -15.85 -0.48 -0.79
N CYS A 199 -16.22 0.75 -0.44
CA CYS A 199 -17.61 1.14 -0.26
C CYS A 199 -18.41 1.00 -1.56
N GLU A 200 -17.83 1.36 -2.70
CA GLU A 200 -18.44 1.23 -4.03
C GLU A 200 -18.71 -0.24 -4.37
N MET A 201 -17.71 -1.13 -4.18
CA MET A 201 -17.92 -2.57 -4.39
C MET A 201 -19.00 -3.12 -3.46
N LEU A 202 -18.95 -2.81 -2.16
CA LEU A 202 -19.93 -3.27 -1.19
C LEU A 202 -21.35 -2.79 -1.54
N ASN A 203 -21.52 -1.53 -1.92
CA ASN A 203 -22.82 -1.00 -2.34
C ASN A 203 -23.33 -1.68 -3.63
N ALA A 204 -22.45 -1.95 -4.58
CA ALA A 204 -22.81 -2.73 -5.78
C ALA A 204 -23.23 -4.17 -5.42
N MET A 205 -22.66 -4.76 -4.36
CA MET A 205 -23.04 -6.08 -3.84
C MET A 205 -24.37 -6.06 -3.07
N GLY A 206 -24.97 -4.87 -2.82
CA GLY A 206 -26.25 -4.70 -2.14
C GLY A 206 -26.14 -4.23 -0.69
N ALA A 207 -24.97 -3.82 -0.21
CA ALA A 207 -24.81 -3.11 1.06
C ALA A 207 -25.43 -1.71 0.99
N ARG A 208 -25.56 -1.06 2.14
CA ARG A 208 -26.09 0.30 2.28
C ARG A 208 -25.12 1.13 3.09
N ILE A 209 -24.21 1.82 2.38
CA ILE A 209 -23.13 2.61 2.98
C ILE A 209 -23.22 4.03 2.47
N GLU A 210 -23.22 4.98 3.38
CA GLU A 210 -23.15 6.42 3.12
C GLU A 210 -21.90 7.02 3.75
N GLY A 211 -21.46 8.18 3.26
CA GLY A 211 -20.33 8.92 3.79
C GLY A 211 -18.95 8.46 3.29
N ALA A 212 -18.88 7.62 2.25
CA ALA A 212 -17.62 7.21 1.66
C ALA A 212 -16.73 8.41 1.28
N GLY A 213 -15.46 8.38 1.69
CA GLY A 213 -14.52 9.50 1.49
C GLY A 213 -14.64 10.64 2.52
N THR A 214 -15.59 10.56 3.45
CA THR A 214 -15.71 11.50 4.59
C THR A 214 -15.16 10.88 5.88
N SER A 215 -15.09 11.67 6.95
CA SER A 215 -14.66 11.19 8.27
C SER A 215 -15.70 10.35 9.00
N THR A 216 -16.93 10.25 8.48
CA THR A 216 -18.01 9.49 9.10
C THR A 216 -18.64 8.57 8.07
N LEU A 217 -18.60 7.26 8.34
CA LEU A 217 -19.28 6.24 7.57
C LEU A 217 -20.54 5.79 8.31
N VAL A 218 -21.66 5.71 7.60
CA VAL A 218 -22.91 5.16 8.11
C VAL A 218 -23.27 3.92 7.33
N ILE A 219 -23.39 2.79 8.02
CA ILE A 219 -23.64 1.48 7.42
C ILE A 219 -24.94 0.92 8.00
N GLU A 220 -25.96 0.78 7.16
CA GLU A 220 -27.17 0.02 7.49
C GLU A 220 -26.97 -1.45 7.14
N GLY A 221 -26.92 -2.32 8.15
CA GLY A 221 -26.72 -3.75 7.92
C GLY A 221 -27.89 -4.38 7.19
N VAL A 222 -27.58 -5.29 6.27
CA VAL A 222 -28.58 -6.01 5.47
C VAL A 222 -28.65 -7.49 5.87
N PRO A 223 -29.81 -8.15 5.73
CA PRO A 223 -29.94 -9.58 6.05
C PRO A 223 -29.32 -10.45 4.97
N GLY A 224 -28.64 -11.51 5.40
CA GLY A 224 -28.07 -12.54 4.53
C GLY A 224 -26.79 -12.12 3.81
N PRO A 225 -26.17 -13.01 3.05
CA PRO A 225 -24.98 -12.71 2.29
C PRO A 225 -25.29 -11.68 1.19
N LEU A 226 -24.28 -10.87 0.85
CA LEU A 226 -24.35 -9.94 -0.28
C LEU A 226 -24.34 -10.70 -1.61
N LYS A 227 -24.55 -9.99 -2.71
CA LYS A 227 -24.52 -10.58 -4.06
C LYS A 227 -23.14 -10.46 -4.67
N PRO A 228 -22.64 -11.48 -5.38
CA PRO A 228 -21.39 -11.39 -6.09
C PRO A 228 -21.46 -10.37 -7.22
N VAL A 229 -20.34 -9.67 -7.48
CA VAL A 229 -20.26 -8.62 -8.50
C VAL A 229 -18.94 -8.69 -9.27
N ARG A 230 -18.88 -7.97 -10.38
CA ARG A 230 -17.65 -7.55 -11.03
C ARG A 230 -17.35 -6.11 -10.61
N HIS A 231 -16.15 -5.88 -10.10
CA HIS A 231 -15.67 -4.55 -9.70
C HIS A 231 -14.26 -4.29 -10.26
N THR A 232 -13.98 -3.05 -10.63
CA THR A 232 -12.67 -2.65 -11.15
C THR A 232 -11.92 -1.86 -10.09
N THR A 233 -10.76 -2.34 -9.69
CA THR A 233 -9.89 -1.70 -8.70
C THR A 233 -9.43 -0.33 -9.17
N VAL A 234 -9.49 0.66 -8.29
CA VAL A 234 -8.97 2.01 -8.52
C VAL A 234 -7.46 2.01 -8.80
N GLY A 235 -6.97 2.97 -9.59
CA GLY A 235 -5.54 3.10 -9.89
C GLY A 235 -4.67 3.35 -8.66
N ASP A 236 -3.46 2.78 -8.64
CA ASP A 236 -2.54 2.86 -7.49
C ASP A 236 -1.89 4.24 -7.38
N ARG A 237 -2.43 5.10 -6.52
CA ARG A 237 -1.89 6.45 -6.30
C ARG A 237 -0.46 6.44 -5.75
N ILE A 238 -0.04 5.41 -5.02
CA ILE A 238 1.31 5.33 -4.47
C ILE A 238 2.32 5.00 -5.58
N VAL A 239 1.99 4.09 -6.48
CA VAL A 239 2.80 3.83 -7.68
C VAL A 239 2.83 5.05 -8.59
N GLY A 240 1.68 5.72 -8.79
CA GLY A 240 1.61 6.97 -9.55
C GLY A 240 2.49 8.07 -8.96
N GLY A 241 2.43 8.26 -7.65
CA GLY A 241 3.30 9.19 -6.91
C GLY A 241 4.78 8.81 -7.02
N THR A 242 5.11 7.52 -6.97
CA THR A 242 6.49 7.04 -7.14
C THR A 242 7.08 7.51 -8.48
N TRP A 243 6.34 7.35 -9.58
CA TRP A 243 6.79 7.80 -10.90
C TRP A 243 6.87 9.32 -11.01
N ALA A 244 5.95 10.04 -10.37
CA ALA A 244 5.98 11.51 -10.31
C ALA A 244 7.26 12.02 -9.62
N TYR A 245 7.60 11.45 -8.47
CA TYR A 245 8.82 11.78 -7.74
C TYR A 245 10.08 11.39 -8.53
N ALA A 246 10.08 10.21 -9.14
CA ALA A 246 11.19 9.75 -9.99
C ALA A 246 11.44 10.70 -11.16
N ALA A 247 10.40 11.19 -11.82
CA ALA A 247 10.50 12.18 -12.89
C ALA A 247 11.21 13.46 -12.42
N VAL A 248 10.80 14.00 -11.26
CA VAL A 248 11.40 15.24 -10.72
C VAL A 248 12.84 15.03 -10.25
N MET A 249 13.12 13.93 -9.57
CA MET A 249 14.47 13.59 -9.10
C MET A 249 15.46 13.48 -10.26
N THR A 250 15.04 12.91 -11.39
CA THR A 250 15.87 12.70 -12.59
C THR A 250 15.83 13.87 -13.57
N ARG A 251 15.14 14.97 -13.25
CA ARG A 251 14.92 16.13 -14.14
C ARG A 251 14.29 15.71 -15.47
N GLY A 252 13.32 14.82 -15.40
CA GLY A 252 12.68 14.12 -16.49
C GLY A 252 11.35 14.74 -16.95
N ASP A 253 10.66 13.99 -17.78
CA ASP A 253 9.36 14.32 -18.36
C ASP A 253 8.54 13.05 -18.54
N VAL A 254 7.63 12.78 -17.61
CA VAL A 254 6.87 11.52 -17.54
C VAL A 254 5.38 11.80 -17.49
N THR A 255 4.62 11.11 -18.33
CA THR A 255 3.16 11.03 -18.23
C THR A 255 2.78 9.77 -17.47
N VAL A 256 2.11 9.93 -16.34
CA VAL A 256 1.56 8.86 -15.54
C VAL A 256 0.10 8.66 -15.91
N GLN A 257 -0.24 7.46 -16.38
CA GLN A 257 -1.60 7.10 -16.81
C GLN A 257 -2.20 6.06 -15.86
N GLY A 258 -3.54 5.99 -15.79
CA GLY A 258 -4.26 4.99 -15.02
C GLY A 258 -4.54 5.37 -13.57
N VAL A 259 -4.26 6.61 -13.17
CA VAL A 259 -4.55 7.12 -11.83
C VAL A 259 -5.03 8.57 -11.88
N ARG A 260 -6.04 8.89 -11.09
CA ARG A 260 -6.61 10.23 -11.00
C ARG A 260 -5.70 11.15 -10.19
N PRO A 261 -5.35 12.34 -10.71
CA PRO A 261 -4.42 13.26 -10.05
C PRO A 261 -4.93 13.74 -8.68
N GLU A 262 -6.24 13.92 -8.49
CA GLU A 262 -6.84 14.35 -7.23
C GLU A 262 -6.58 13.39 -6.05
N PHE A 263 -6.20 12.14 -6.31
CA PHE A 263 -5.79 11.21 -5.26
C PHE A 263 -4.39 11.51 -4.69
N LEU A 264 -3.68 12.43 -5.34
CA LEU A 264 -2.29 12.79 -5.08
C LEU A 264 -2.09 14.30 -4.88
N ASP A 265 -3.15 15.07 -4.71
CA ASP A 265 -3.10 16.55 -4.69
C ASP A 265 -1.92 17.11 -3.87
N ILE A 266 -1.78 16.71 -2.62
CA ILE A 266 -0.70 17.22 -1.77
C ILE A 266 0.69 16.78 -2.24
N ALA A 267 0.81 15.56 -2.79
CA ALA A 267 2.09 15.07 -3.30
C ALA A 267 2.51 15.82 -4.57
N LEU A 268 1.57 16.06 -5.48
CA LEU A 268 1.79 16.83 -6.70
C LEU A 268 2.05 18.31 -6.41
N ASP A 269 1.36 18.91 -5.41
CA ASP A 269 1.60 20.28 -4.95
C ASP A 269 3.03 20.43 -4.40
N LYS A 270 3.53 19.46 -3.62
CA LYS A 270 4.91 19.45 -3.15
C LYS A 270 5.92 19.38 -4.30
N LEU A 271 5.65 18.61 -5.34
CA LEU A 271 6.49 18.58 -6.54
C LEU A 271 6.45 19.89 -7.33
N ALA A 272 5.28 20.52 -7.44
CA ALA A 272 5.16 21.86 -8.05
C ALA A 272 5.94 22.91 -7.24
N THR A 273 5.86 22.88 -5.91
CA THR A 273 6.66 23.73 -5.01
C THR A 273 8.16 23.50 -5.18
N ALA A 274 8.57 22.24 -5.42
CA ALA A 274 9.96 21.89 -5.71
C ALA A 274 10.43 22.39 -7.09
N GLY A 275 9.53 22.89 -7.94
CA GLY A 275 9.84 23.47 -9.25
C GLY A 275 9.39 22.66 -10.47
N ALA A 276 8.64 21.57 -10.26
CA ALA A 276 8.10 20.79 -11.38
C ALA A 276 6.85 21.47 -11.99
N THR A 277 6.63 21.24 -13.27
CA THR A 277 5.37 21.54 -13.96
C THR A 277 4.48 20.32 -13.91
N ILE A 278 3.25 20.46 -13.42
CA ILE A 278 2.24 19.42 -13.34
C ILE A 278 1.10 19.76 -14.31
N GLU A 279 0.79 18.85 -15.23
CA GLU A 279 -0.33 18.99 -16.17
C GLU A 279 -1.35 17.87 -15.87
N PRO A 280 -2.45 18.15 -15.13
CA PRO A 280 -3.44 17.14 -14.79
C PRO A 280 -4.35 16.80 -15.98
N GLY A 281 -4.70 15.51 -16.11
CA GLY A 281 -5.77 15.00 -16.97
C GLY A 281 -6.86 14.33 -16.14
N GLU A 282 -7.82 13.67 -16.76
CA GLU A 282 -8.94 13.01 -16.05
C GLU A 282 -8.47 11.78 -15.25
N ASN A 283 -7.70 10.90 -15.87
CA ASN A 283 -7.14 9.68 -15.27
C ASN A 283 -5.64 9.55 -15.59
N SER A 284 -4.96 10.69 -15.57
CA SER A 284 -3.53 10.81 -15.89
C SER A 284 -3.01 12.17 -15.43
N PHE A 285 -1.70 12.29 -15.36
CA PHE A 285 -1.02 13.58 -15.20
C PHE A 285 0.39 13.50 -15.79
N ARG A 286 0.90 14.62 -16.27
CA ARG A 286 2.28 14.76 -16.73
C ARG A 286 3.08 15.57 -15.73
N VAL A 287 4.28 15.09 -15.40
CA VAL A 287 5.23 15.73 -14.50
C VAL A 287 6.52 15.96 -15.24
N ARG A 288 6.99 17.21 -15.27
CA ARG A 288 8.26 17.54 -15.93
C ARG A 288 9.04 18.62 -15.20
N THR A 289 10.36 18.51 -15.25
CA THR A 289 11.30 19.57 -14.87
C THR A 289 12.62 19.36 -15.58
N SER A 290 13.29 20.45 -15.94
CA SER A 290 14.65 20.43 -16.49
C SER A 290 15.70 20.89 -15.47
N GLU A 291 15.24 21.54 -14.40
CA GLU A 291 16.08 22.14 -13.39
C GLU A 291 16.24 21.22 -12.18
N ARG A 292 17.28 21.47 -11.37
CA ARG A 292 17.43 20.81 -10.08
C ARG A 292 16.25 21.19 -9.16
N PRO A 293 15.57 20.21 -8.55
CA PRO A 293 14.45 20.52 -7.66
C PRO A 293 14.92 21.27 -6.43
N ARG A 294 14.06 22.12 -5.86
CA ARG A 294 14.28 22.81 -4.59
C ARG A 294 13.83 21.95 -3.42
N GLY A 295 14.49 22.11 -2.27
CA GLY A 295 14.07 21.47 -1.03
C GLY A 295 12.67 21.92 -0.61
N VAL A 296 11.86 21.00 -0.14
CA VAL A 296 10.50 21.24 0.38
C VAL A 296 10.29 20.45 1.66
N ASP A 297 9.63 21.07 2.62
CA ASP A 297 9.25 20.40 3.86
C ASP A 297 8.01 19.52 3.64
N ILE A 298 8.05 18.33 4.23
CA ILE A 298 6.97 17.33 4.10
C ILE A 298 6.59 16.83 5.48
N VAL A 299 5.28 16.69 5.71
CA VAL A 299 4.69 16.11 6.92
C VAL A 299 3.74 15.01 6.49
N THR A 300 3.99 13.77 6.90
CA THR A 300 3.05 12.68 6.64
C THR A 300 1.85 12.78 7.55
N LEU A 301 0.67 12.61 6.99
CA LEU A 301 -0.62 12.66 7.68
C LEU A 301 -1.58 11.67 7.02
N PRO A 302 -2.63 11.23 7.73
CA PRO A 302 -3.74 10.50 7.11
C PRO A 302 -4.32 11.28 5.92
N TYR A 303 -4.85 10.53 4.94
CA TYR A 303 -5.45 11.12 3.74
C TYR A 303 -6.52 12.20 4.09
N PRO A 304 -6.54 13.35 3.40
CA PRO A 304 -5.81 13.70 2.18
C PRO A 304 -4.41 14.30 2.42
N GLY A 305 -3.81 14.12 3.59
CA GLY A 305 -2.43 14.51 3.84
C GLY A 305 -1.41 13.68 3.04
N PHE A 306 -0.14 14.00 3.21
CA PHE A 306 0.94 13.33 2.49
C PHE A 306 1.07 11.87 2.94
N ALA A 307 0.99 10.94 1.99
CA ALA A 307 1.02 9.51 2.29
C ALA A 307 2.41 9.06 2.79
N THR A 308 2.45 8.37 3.94
CA THR A 308 3.67 7.76 4.48
C THR A 308 4.34 6.79 3.49
N ASP A 309 3.57 6.15 2.61
CA ASP A 309 4.09 5.26 1.55
C ASP A 309 4.92 6.00 0.49
N LEU A 310 4.79 7.32 0.38
CA LEU A 310 5.63 8.17 -0.47
C LEU A 310 6.84 8.78 0.27
N LEU A 311 7.00 8.52 1.56
CA LEU A 311 8.11 9.06 2.34
C LEU A 311 9.49 8.70 1.77
N PRO A 312 9.77 7.45 1.32
CA PRO A 312 11.06 7.14 0.70
C PRO A 312 11.36 7.97 -0.54
N MET A 313 10.33 8.28 -1.35
CA MET A 313 10.45 9.14 -2.52
C MET A 313 10.71 10.60 -2.13
N ALA A 314 10.05 11.06 -1.07
CA ALA A 314 10.25 12.41 -0.52
C ALA A 314 11.68 12.60 0.02
N LEU A 315 12.22 11.61 0.76
CA LEU A 315 13.60 11.61 1.22
C LEU A 315 14.60 11.54 0.06
N GLY A 316 14.29 10.74 -0.98
CA GLY A 316 15.08 10.69 -2.21
C GLY A 316 15.14 12.04 -2.91
N LEU A 317 13.98 12.70 -3.10
CA LEU A 317 13.90 14.04 -3.69
C LEU A 317 14.70 15.05 -2.88
N ALA A 318 14.50 15.11 -1.56
CA ALA A 318 15.22 16.02 -0.67
C ALA A 318 16.74 15.81 -0.73
N SER A 319 17.19 14.54 -0.91
CA SER A 319 18.61 14.20 -0.98
C SER A 319 19.33 14.75 -2.23
N VAL A 320 18.59 15.06 -3.31
CA VAL A 320 19.13 15.62 -4.55
C VAL A 320 18.68 17.07 -4.80
N ALA A 321 17.80 17.60 -3.95
CA ALA A 321 17.29 18.95 -4.07
C ALA A 321 18.34 20.03 -3.74
N GLU A 322 18.08 21.26 -4.15
CA GLU A 322 18.84 22.42 -3.72
C GLU A 322 18.32 22.90 -2.36
N GLY A 323 19.22 23.09 -1.39
CA GLY A 323 18.89 23.51 -0.03
C GLY A 323 18.63 22.35 0.91
N SER A 324 17.87 22.63 1.98
CA SER A 324 17.53 21.66 3.02
C SER A 324 16.04 21.43 3.10
N SER A 325 15.65 20.27 3.57
CA SER A 325 14.25 19.89 3.81
C SER A 325 14.10 19.30 5.20
N LEU A 326 12.99 19.64 5.87
CA LEU A 326 12.54 18.98 7.08
C LEU A 326 11.40 18.00 6.71
N ILE A 327 11.61 16.72 6.99
CA ILE A 327 10.61 15.67 6.73
C ILE A 327 10.16 15.11 8.07
N THR A 328 8.84 15.16 8.33
CA THR A 328 8.24 14.68 9.56
C THR A 328 7.34 13.49 9.28
N GLU A 329 7.61 12.36 9.93
CA GLU A 329 6.82 11.13 9.84
C GLU A 329 5.94 10.97 11.08
N ASN A 330 4.62 11.07 10.91
CA ASN A 330 3.65 10.99 11.99
C ASN A 330 2.83 9.69 12.00
N ILE A 331 3.03 8.80 11.02
CA ILE A 331 2.19 7.61 10.87
C ILE A 331 2.88 6.38 11.47
N PHE A 332 4.18 6.19 11.19
CA PHE A 332 4.92 5.00 11.62
C PHE A 332 6.27 5.36 12.25
N ASP A 333 6.49 4.87 13.46
CA ASP A 333 7.69 5.14 14.27
C ASP A 333 8.98 4.50 13.71
N GLY A 334 8.88 3.42 12.93
CA GLY A 334 10.02 2.72 12.32
C GLY A 334 10.28 3.09 10.85
N ARG A 335 9.62 4.12 10.30
CA ARG A 335 9.67 4.40 8.85
C ARG A 335 11.02 4.88 8.34
N PHE A 336 11.91 5.36 9.20
CA PHE A 336 13.24 5.84 8.83
C PHE A 336 14.33 4.73 8.78
N MET A 337 14.01 3.47 8.94
CA MET A 337 15.00 2.37 8.94
C MET A 337 15.84 2.33 7.66
N PHE A 338 15.30 2.68 6.51
CA PHE A 338 16.00 2.70 5.23
C PHE A 338 16.98 3.88 5.06
N VAL A 339 16.96 4.87 5.96
CA VAL A 339 17.83 6.06 5.86
C VAL A 339 19.30 5.67 5.85
N ASN A 340 19.70 4.61 6.58
CA ASN A 340 21.07 4.13 6.56
C ASN A 340 21.51 3.69 5.15
N GLU A 341 20.60 3.14 4.36
CA GLU A 341 20.87 2.75 2.97
C GLU A 341 20.97 3.99 2.05
N MET A 342 20.16 5.03 2.30
CA MET A 342 20.29 6.33 1.62
C MET A 342 21.64 7.01 1.94
N VAL A 343 22.11 6.92 3.18
CA VAL A 343 23.42 7.44 3.59
C VAL A 343 24.56 6.69 2.88
N ARG A 344 24.41 5.38 2.60
CA ARG A 344 25.39 4.62 1.77
C ARG A 344 25.47 5.17 0.34
N LEU A 345 24.37 5.69 -0.20
CA LEU A 345 24.35 6.41 -1.48
C LEU A 345 24.89 7.85 -1.37
N GLY A 346 25.41 8.25 -0.22
CA GLY A 346 26.00 9.57 0.00
C GLY A 346 25.01 10.67 0.37
N ALA A 347 23.77 10.34 0.70
CA ALA A 347 22.77 11.31 1.18
C ALA A 347 23.18 11.88 2.55
N ASP A 348 22.93 13.19 2.75
CA ASP A 348 23.17 13.88 4.02
C ASP A 348 21.83 14.00 4.78
N ILE A 349 21.53 12.97 5.56
CA ILE A 349 20.30 12.82 6.33
C ILE A 349 20.61 12.65 7.80
N ARG A 350 19.95 13.42 8.65
CA ARG A 350 19.99 13.26 10.11
C ARG A 350 18.57 13.06 10.62
N THR A 351 18.37 11.98 11.36
CA THR A 351 17.07 11.65 11.96
C THR A 351 17.09 11.91 13.47
N ASP A 352 16.00 12.44 13.97
CA ASP A 352 15.71 12.60 15.40
C ASP A 352 14.22 12.38 15.66
N GLY A 353 13.89 11.27 16.32
CA GLY A 353 12.50 10.86 16.56
C GLY A 353 11.69 10.76 15.27
N HIS A 354 10.71 11.62 15.12
CA HIS A 354 9.82 11.68 13.96
C HIS A 354 10.32 12.61 12.83
N HIS A 355 11.51 13.15 12.97
CA HIS A 355 12.04 14.16 12.05
C HIS A 355 13.27 13.66 11.32
N ALA A 356 13.39 14.05 10.06
CA ALA A 356 14.60 13.91 9.27
C ALA A 356 14.95 15.28 8.66
N VAL A 357 16.15 15.78 8.94
CA VAL A 357 16.74 16.93 8.25
C VAL A 357 17.59 16.40 7.12
N VAL A 358 17.29 16.81 5.91
CA VAL A 358 17.99 16.38 4.69
C VAL A 358 18.65 17.59 4.05
N ASN A 359 19.97 17.55 3.88
CA ASN A 359 20.70 18.54 3.10
C ASN A 359 20.95 17.96 1.70
N GLY A 360 20.37 18.58 0.70
CA GLY A 360 20.45 18.09 -0.66
C GLY A 360 21.84 18.21 -1.25
N ARG A 361 22.23 17.19 -2.01
CA ARG A 361 23.51 17.11 -2.72
C ARG A 361 23.28 17.20 -4.21
N ASP A 362 24.26 17.70 -4.96
CA ASP A 362 24.14 17.76 -6.43
C ASP A 362 24.07 16.37 -7.04
N ARG A 363 24.77 15.41 -6.46
CA ARG A 363 24.78 13.99 -6.86
C ARG A 363 24.91 13.08 -5.66
N LEU A 364 24.33 11.89 -5.78
CA LEU A 364 24.59 10.76 -4.92
C LEU A 364 25.74 9.91 -5.49
N SER A 365 26.12 8.85 -4.79
CA SER A 365 27.17 7.90 -5.21
C SER A 365 26.57 6.51 -5.30
N GLY A 366 26.77 5.82 -6.41
CA GLY A 366 26.33 4.44 -6.59
C GLY A 366 27.01 3.51 -5.59
N ALA A 367 26.26 2.65 -4.95
CA ALA A 367 26.71 1.69 -3.96
C ALA A 367 25.79 0.47 -3.88
N PRO A 368 26.27 -0.67 -3.35
CA PRO A 368 25.40 -1.77 -2.95
C PRO A 368 24.55 -1.36 -1.73
N VAL A 369 23.23 -1.51 -1.85
CA VAL A 369 22.23 -1.22 -0.81
C VAL A 369 21.18 -2.33 -0.75
N ARG A 370 20.36 -2.36 0.30
CA ARG A 370 19.33 -3.37 0.50
C ARG A 370 17.97 -2.75 0.70
N ALA A 371 16.95 -3.27 0.02
CA ALA A 371 15.58 -2.92 0.28
C ALA A 371 15.18 -3.40 1.69
N THR A 372 14.64 -2.52 2.50
CA THR A 372 14.16 -2.83 3.87
C THR A 372 12.66 -3.07 3.90
N ASP A 373 11.94 -2.53 2.94
CA ASP A 373 10.50 -2.66 2.72
C ASP A 373 10.17 -2.34 1.25
N ILE A 374 8.91 -2.51 0.90
CA ILE A 374 8.39 -2.33 -0.46
C ILE A 374 8.73 -0.95 -1.03
N ARG A 375 8.45 0.12 -0.27
CA ARG A 375 8.55 1.50 -0.74
C ARG A 375 9.99 2.02 -0.68
N ALA A 376 10.70 1.63 0.36
CA ALA A 376 12.14 1.92 0.48
C ALA A 376 12.93 1.29 -0.66
N GLY A 377 12.63 0.04 -1.04
CA GLY A 377 13.30 -0.63 -2.15
C GLY A 377 13.17 0.15 -3.47
N ALA A 378 11.96 0.54 -3.84
CA ALA A 378 11.73 1.38 -5.03
C ALA A 378 12.42 2.74 -4.90
N GLY A 379 12.35 3.37 -3.72
CA GLY A 379 13.01 4.65 -3.44
C GLY A 379 14.53 4.59 -3.60
N LEU A 380 15.17 3.50 -3.17
CA LEU A 380 16.61 3.28 -3.33
C LEU A 380 17.00 3.09 -4.80
N VAL A 381 16.22 2.36 -5.59
CA VAL A 381 16.45 2.23 -7.03
C VAL A 381 16.35 3.60 -7.71
N ILE A 382 15.32 4.40 -7.38
CA ILE A 382 15.13 5.75 -7.95
C ILE A 382 16.25 6.69 -7.50
N ALA A 383 16.69 6.63 -6.22
CA ALA A 383 17.84 7.40 -5.75
C ALA A 383 19.11 7.02 -6.51
N GLY A 384 19.30 5.74 -6.84
CA GLY A 384 20.38 5.25 -7.67
C GLY A 384 20.42 5.86 -9.08
N LEU A 385 19.26 6.26 -9.65
CA LEU A 385 19.22 6.98 -10.93
C LEU A 385 19.89 8.37 -10.85
N CYS A 386 19.94 8.95 -9.66
CA CYS A 386 20.54 10.26 -9.39
C CYS A 386 21.97 10.15 -8.87
N ALA A 387 22.56 8.96 -8.87
CA ALA A 387 23.90 8.70 -8.37
C ALA A 387 24.94 8.67 -9.50
N ASP A 388 26.21 8.91 -9.18
CA ASP A 388 27.33 8.61 -10.07
C ASP A 388 27.64 7.12 -9.99
N GLY A 389 27.80 6.47 -11.15
CA GLY A 389 28.15 5.05 -11.22
C GLY A 389 26.92 4.12 -11.20
N VAL A 390 27.11 2.93 -10.66
CA VAL A 390 26.09 1.86 -10.60
C VAL A 390 25.66 1.65 -9.16
N THR A 391 24.35 1.58 -8.95
CA THR A 391 23.75 1.17 -7.69
C THR A 391 23.20 -0.24 -7.82
N GLU A 392 23.50 -1.10 -6.84
CA GLU A 392 22.96 -2.45 -6.74
C GLU A 392 21.99 -2.51 -5.56
N VAL A 393 20.71 -2.81 -5.81
CA VAL A 393 19.70 -2.93 -4.77
C VAL A 393 19.35 -4.41 -4.58
N GLY A 394 19.72 -4.96 -3.43
CA GLY A 394 19.38 -6.33 -3.02
C GLY A 394 18.03 -6.41 -2.30
N GLU A 395 17.64 -7.63 -1.90
CA GLU A 395 16.34 -7.91 -1.28
C GLU A 395 15.16 -7.50 -2.18
N VAL A 396 15.28 -7.76 -3.47
CA VAL A 396 14.35 -7.33 -4.54
C VAL A 396 12.93 -7.85 -4.31
N HIS A 397 12.77 -8.98 -3.61
CA HIS A 397 11.47 -9.54 -3.25
C HIS A 397 10.56 -8.54 -2.52
N HIS A 398 11.10 -7.52 -1.83
CA HIS A 398 10.31 -6.43 -1.27
C HIS A 398 9.66 -5.59 -2.37
N ILE A 399 10.41 -5.27 -3.45
CA ILE A 399 9.89 -4.47 -4.57
C ILE A 399 8.76 -5.23 -5.30
N ASP A 400 8.94 -6.54 -5.52
CA ASP A 400 7.97 -7.42 -6.19
C ASP A 400 6.61 -7.50 -5.48
N ARG A 401 6.56 -7.13 -4.22
CA ARG A 401 5.33 -7.09 -3.42
C ARG A 401 4.44 -5.87 -3.72
N GLY A 402 4.97 -4.84 -4.38
CA GLY A 402 4.23 -3.60 -4.56
C GLY A 402 4.36 -2.92 -5.92
N TYR A 403 5.30 -3.34 -6.73
CA TYR A 403 5.58 -2.74 -8.04
C TYR A 403 5.62 -3.84 -9.12
N PRO A 404 4.53 -4.01 -9.88
CA PRO A 404 4.56 -4.92 -11.01
C PRO A 404 5.49 -4.36 -12.10
N ASP A 405 6.26 -5.24 -12.74
CA ASP A 405 7.10 -4.93 -13.91
C ASP A 405 8.06 -3.72 -13.75
N PHE A 406 8.51 -3.41 -12.50
CA PHE A 406 9.25 -2.20 -12.15
C PHE A 406 10.50 -1.96 -13.01
N VAL A 407 11.29 -3.01 -13.25
CA VAL A 407 12.50 -2.92 -14.11
C VAL A 407 12.13 -2.64 -15.56
N ALA A 408 11.06 -3.27 -16.07
CA ALA A 408 10.58 -3.05 -17.43
C ALA A 408 10.04 -1.62 -17.62
N ASP A 409 9.36 -1.07 -16.62
CA ASP A 409 8.88 0.31 -16.65
C ASP A 409 10.04 1.31 -16.67
N LEU A 410 11.05 1.12 -15.83
CA LEU A 410 12.26 1.93 -15.85
C LEU A 410 12.97 1.88 -17.20
N ALA A 411 13.11 0.68 -17.78
CA ALA A 411 13.72 0.53 -19.12
C ALA A 411 12.93 1.26 -20.22
N ARG A 412 11.58 1.19 -20.16
CA ARG A 412 10.71 1.94 -21.10
C ARG A 412 10.87 3.46 -20.96
N LEU A 413 11.14 3.94 -19.74
CA LEU A 413 11.40 5.35 -19.46
C LEU A 413 12.85 5.78 -19.77
N GLY A 414 13.65 4.91 -20.41
CA GLY A 414 14.97 5.23 -20.93
C GLY A 414 16.13 4.98 -19.96
N VAL A 415 15.92 4.19 -18.92
CA VAL A 415 16.96 3.85 -17.93
C VAL A 415 17.72 2.60 -18.33
N GLU A 416 19.05 2.63 -18.14
CA GLU A 416 19.88 1.43 -18.17
C GLU A 416 19.75 0.69 -16.82
N VAL A 417 18.93 -0.33 -16.80
CA VAL A 417 18.56 -1.11 -15.61
C VAL A 417 18.51 -2.59 -15.95
N GLU A 418 18.98 -3.42 -15.06
CA GLU A 418 18.88 -4.88 -15.20
C GLU A 418 18.55 -5.54 -13.85
N ARG A 419 17.86 -6.67 -13.92
CA ARG A 419 17.70 -7.58 -12.80
C ARG A 419 18.58 -8.79 -13.05
N THR A 420 19.45 -9.11 -12.12
CA THR A 420 20.48 -10.14 -12.28
C THR A 420 20.82 -10.81 -10.96
N ASP A 421 21.39 -12.01 -11.06
CA ASP A 421 21.89 -12.74 -9.89
C ASP A 421 23.37 -12.44 -9.67
N VAL A 422 23.72 -12.00 -8.48
CA VAL A 422 25.14 -11.85 -8.05
C VAL A 422 25.53 -12.95 -7.07
N PRO A 423 26.82 -13.33 -6.99
CA PRO A 423 27.28 -14.25 -5.96
C PRO A 423 26.99 -13.69 -4.57
N GLU A 424 26.44 -14.52 -3.68
CA GLU A 424 26.32 -14.14 -2.27
C GLU A 424 27.73 -13.93 -1.68
N PRO A 425 27.96 -12.82 -0.94
CA PRO A 425 29.26 -12.63 -0.29
C PRO A 425 29.55 -13.79 0.68
N THR A 426 30.58 -14.57 0.40
CA THR A 426 31.06 -15.59 1.33
C THR A 426 31.99 -14.93 2.35
N PHE A 427 31.64 -15.06 3.61
CA PHE A 427 32.56 -14.73 4.70
C PHE A 427 33.24 -16.04 5.10
N ASP A 428 34.55 -16.15 4.81
CA ASP A 428 35.36 -17.18 5.41
C ASP A 428 35.63 -16.75 6.87
N PHE A 429 35.07 -17.45 7.83
CA PHE A 429 35.32 -17.30 9.26
C PHE A 429 36.50 -18.22 9.66
#